data_14e08031ac2bf6764ea0182bee240948
#
_entry.id   14e08031ac2bf6764ea0182bee240948
#
_cell.length_a   1.000
_cell.length_b   1.000
_cell.length_c   1.000
_cell.angle_alpha   90.00
_cell.angle_beta   90.00
_cell.angle_gamma   90.00
#
_symmetry.space_group_name_H-M   'P 1'
#
loop_
_entity.id
_entity.type
_entity.pdbx_description
1 polymer ?
#
loop_
_entity_poly.entity_id
_entity_poly.type
_entity_poly.pdbx_seq_one_letter_code
_entity_poly.pdbx_strand_id
1 'polypeptide(L)'
;MNKYKSPLTWSLSLGVLLLLAVAAYNIDHQVSAEALNDKATPPTRPDFSLQDLEGEVRHINEWDGQYIVLNFWATWCPPCRKEIPEFIALQKKYDPAGLQFIGVAIDDTEAVSQFAMEMGINYPNLIAESEGIELAKLYGNTYGALPFSVIINREGKIIGRQVGLLSKEKILRLTQLQDD
;
A
#
# COMPACT_ATOMS: atom_id res chain seq x y z
N MET A 1 -52.06 -9.07 -57.46
CA MET A 1 -50.76 -8.39 -57.43
C MET A 1 -49.98 -8.95 -56.29
N ASN A 2 -49.10 -9.92 -56.53
CA ASN A 2 -48.41 -10.69 -55.54
C ASN A 2 -47.00 -10.10 -55.34
N LYS A 3 -46.71 -9.41 -54.20
CA LYS A 3 -45.38 -8.87 -53.89
C LYS A 3 -44.58 -9.96 -53.24
N TYR A 4 -43.78 -10.69 -53.99
CA TYR A 4 -42.72 -11.54 -53.50
C TYR A 4 -41.69 -10.66 -52.84
N LYS A 5 -41.63 -10.65 -51.49
CA LYS A 5 -40.49 -10.12 -50.74
C LYS A 5 -39.35 -11.13 -50.86
N SER A 6 -38.27 -10.73 -51.48
CA SER A 6 -37.11 -11.58 -51.72
C SER A 6 -36.49 -12.12 -50.41
N PRO A 7 -36.10 -13.39 -50.31
CA PRO A 7 -35.50 -13.98 -49.11
C PRO A 7 -34.13 -13.36 -48.74
N LEU A 8 -33.57 -12.57 -49.65
CA LEU A 8 -32.22 -11.98 -49.49
C LEU A 8 -32.18 -10.87 -48.43
N THR A 9 -33.29 -10.16 -48.18
CA THR A 9 -33.35 -9.07 -47.20
C THR A 9 -33.44 -9.58 -45.77
N TRP A 10 -33.92 -10.78 -45.53
CA TRP A 10 -34.02 -11.40 -44.21
C TRP A 10 -32.69 -12.00 -43.78
N SER A 11 -31.86 -12.52 -44.68
CA SER A 11 -30.57 -13.08 -44.37
C SER A 11 -29.55 -12.00 -43.97
N LEU A 12 -29.61 -10.81 -44.56
CA LEU A 12 -28.75 -9.68 -44.22
C LEU A 12 -29.05 -9.11 -42.82
N SER A 13 -30.36 -9.05 -42.46
CA SER A 13 -30.76 -8.56 -41.12
C SER A 13 -30.38 -9.52 -40.00
N LEU A 14 -30.45 -10.83 -40.22
CA LEU A 14 -30.02 -11.83 -39.23
C LEU A 14 -28.49 -11.79 -39.02
N GLY A 15 -27.71 -11.62 -40.09
CA GLY A 15 -26.26 -11.51 -40.00
C GLY A 15 -25.77 -10.27 -39.21
N VAL A 16 -26.42 -9.13 -39.42
CA VAL A 16 -26.12 -7.89 -38.69
C VAL A 16 -26.49 -8.04 -37.21
N LEU A 17 -27.62 -8.62 -36.87
CA LEU A 17 -28.02 -8.88 -35.48
C LEU A 17 -27.06 -9.83 -34.75
N LEU A 18 -26.58 -10.86 -35.47
CA LEU A 18 -25.59 -11.79 -34.87
C LEU A 18 -24.25 -11.11 -34.62
N LEU A 19 -23.78 -10.27 -35.55
CA LEU A 19 -22.55 -9.50 -35.36
C LEU A 19 -22.67 -8.50 -34.20
N LEU A 20 -23.78 -7.84 -34.04
CA LEU A 20 -24.02 -6.92 -32.91
C LEU A 20 -24.08 -7.67 -31.57
N ALA A 21 -24.70 -8.85 -31.54
CA ALA A 21 -24.74 -9.70 -30.35
C ALA A 21 -23.35 -10.20 -29.95
N VAL A 22 -22.53 -10.61 -30.93
CA VAL A 22 -21.12 -11.02 -30.66
C VAL A 22 -20.27 -9.83 -30.20
N ALA A 23 -20.46 -8.66 -30.79
CA ALA A 23 -19.75 -7.44 -30.35
C ALA A 23 -20.15 -7.05 -28.94
N ALA A 24 -21.44 -7.07 -28.60
CA ALA A 24 -21.91 -6.79 -27.24
C ALA A 24 -21.37 -7.80 -26.21
N TYR A 25 -21.38 -9.09 -26.56
CA TYR A 25 -20.82 -10.15 -25.70
C TYR A 25 -19.33 -9.95 -25.44
N ASN A 26 -18.54 -9.62 -26.48
CA ASN A 26 -17.10 -9.35 -26.32
C ASN A 26 -16.81 -8.10 -25.47
N ILE A 27 -17.61 -7.03 -25.62
CA ILE A 27 -17.48 -5.81 -24.81
C ILE A 27 -17.75 -6.13 -23.33
N ASP A 28 -18.83 -6.86 -23.04
CA ASP A 28 -19.19 -7.23 -21.67
C ASP A 28 -18.12 -8.12 -21.02
N HIS A 29 -17.55 -9.06 -21.77
CA HIS A 29 -16.43 -9.90 -21.30
C HIS A 29 -15.14 -9.12 -21.08
N GLN A 30 -14.81 -8.13 -21.92
CA GLN A 30 -13.64 -7.29 -21.74
C GLN A 30 -13.76 -6.39 -20.50
N VAL A 31 -14.93 -5.75 -20.33
CA VAL A 31 -15.18 -4.90 -19.14
C VAL A 31 -15.12 -5.72 -17.85
N SER A 32 -15.66 -6.94 -17.86
CA SER A 32 -15.61 -7.84 -16.70
C SER A 32 -14.18 -8.30 -16.39
N ALA A 33 -13.35 -8.58 -17.40
CA ALA A 33 -11.95 -8.99 -17.23
C ALA A 33 -11.07 -7.86 -16.68
N GLU A 34 -11.27 -6.63 -17.15
CA GLU A 34 -10.56 -5.44 -16.62
C GLU A 34 -10.95 -5.15 -15.17
N ALA A 35 -12.22 -5.24 -14.82
CA ALA A 35 -12.70 -5.04 -13.45
C ALA A 35 -12.19 -6.10 -12.47
N LEU A 36 -12.00 -7.34 -12.92
CA LEU A 36 -11.41 -8.41 -12.11
C LEU A 36 -9.89 -8.22 -11.94
N ASN A 37 -9.20 -7.72 -12.96
CA ASN A 37 -7.77 -7.44 -12.91
C ASN A 37 -7.46 -6.25 -11.99
N ASP A 38 -8.29 -5.22 -11.97
CA ASP A 38 -8.16 -4.07 -11.06
C ASP A 38 -8.31 -4.48 -9.58
N LYS A 39 -9.17 -5.45 -9.27
CA LYS A 39 -9.28 -6.04 -7.92
C LYS A 39 -8.09 -6.93 -7.53
N ALA A 40 -7.36 -7.48 -8.49
CA ALA A 40 -6.21 -8.35 -8.26
C ALA A 40 -4.90 -7.59 -8.07
N THR A 41 -4.80 -6.35 -8.54
CA THR A 41 -3.58 -5.54 -8.44
C THR A 41 -3.56 -4.80 -7.10
N PRO A 42 -2.51 -4.97 -6.28
CA PRO A 42 -2.38 -4.21 -5.03
C PRO A 42 -2.40 -2.70 -5.30
N PRO A 43 -3.09 -1.89 -4.46
CA PRO A 43 -3.16 -0.45 -4.66
C PRO A 43 -1.79 0.20 -4.52
N THR A 44 -1.54 1.23 -5.31
CA THR A 44 -0.35 2.07 -5.17
C THR A 44 -0.43 2.85 -3.87
N ARG A 45 0.71 2.99 -3.17
CA ARG A 45 0.79 3.83 -1.97
C ARG A 45 0.43 5.28 -2.30
N PRO A 46 -0.25 6.02 -1.40
CA PRO A 46 -0.34 7.48 -1.47
C PRO A 46 1.05 8.12 -1.34
N ASP A 47 1.26 9.25 -2.04
CA ASP A 47 2.44 10.07 -1.84
C ASP A 47 2.24 11.03 -0.67
N PHE A 48 3.34 11.31 0.04
CA PHE A 48 3.38 12.33 1.09
C PHE A 48 4.81 12.83 1.30
N SER A 49 4.92 13.95 2.00
CA SER A 49 6.19 14.47 2.52
C SER A 49 5.99 14.98 3.94
N LEU A 50 6.96 14.70 4.82
CA LEU A 50 6.98 15.10 6.23
C LEU A 50 8.40 15.50 6.61
N GLN A 51 8.56 16.26 7.69
CA GLN A 51 9.87 16.54 8.25
C GLN A 51 10.39 15.34 9.04
N ASP A 52 11.69 15.08 8.94
CA ASP A 52 12.38 14.14 9.82
C ASP A 52 12.81 14.83 11.14
N LEU A 53 13.54 14.10 11.98
CA LEU A 53 14.02 14.61 13.28
C LEU A 53 15.06 15.74 13.16
N GLU A 54 15.71 15.85 12.03
CA GLU A 54 16.67 16.91 11.67
C GLU A 54 15.98 18.14 11.07
N GLY A 55 14.65 18.08 10.84
CA GLY A 55 13.84 19.13 10.23
C GLY A 55 13.90 19.17 8.70
N GLU A 56 14.54 18.19 8.09
CA GLU A 56 14.61 18.05 6.63
C GLU A 56 13.32 17.46 6.07
N VAL A 57 12.81 18.02 4.97
CA VAL A 57 11.61 17.49 4.32
C VAL A 57 11.97 16.23 3.54
N ARG A 58 11.36 15.12 3.93
CA ARG A 58 11.56 13.82 3.30
C ARG A 58 10.31 13.41 2.52
N HIS A 59 10.52 12.85 1.37
CA HIS A 59 9.46 12.35 0.50
C HIS A 59 9.44 10.83 0.51
N ILE A 60 8.25 10.21 0.60
CA ILE A 60 8.14 8.74 0.63
C ILE A 60 8.78 8.06 -0.59
N ASN A 61 8.85 8.73 -1.74
CA ASN A 61 9.47 8.21 -2.96
C ASN A 61 11.01 8.11 -2.90
N GLU A 62 11.67 8.70 -1.90
CA GLU A 62 13.12 8.54 -1.70
C GLU A 62 13.51 7.06 -1.45
N TRP A 63 12.58 6.25 -0.97
CA TRP A 63 12.78 4.84 -0.67
C TRP A 63 12.17 3.89 -1.73
N ASP A 64 11.80 4.41 -2.91
CA ASP A 64 11.34 3.58 -4.01
C ASP A 64 12.41 2.57 -4.44
N GLY A 65 11.99 1.38 -4.87
CA GLY A 65 12.89 0.27 -5.18
C GLY A 65 13.24 -0.62 -3.98
N GLN A 66 12.84 -0.23 -2.76
CA GLN A 66 12.98 -1.03 -1.54
C GLN A 66 11.64 -1.62 -1.12
N TYR A 67 11.67 -2.68 -0.29
CA TYR A 67 10.53 -3.04 0.53
C TYR A 67 10.43 -2.06 1.69
N ILE A 68 9.28 -1.42 1.88
CA ILE A 68 9.07 -0.44 2.93
C ILE A 68 8.12 -0.99 3.98
N VAL A 69 8.49 -0.90 5.25
CA VAL A 69 7.59 -1.05 6.39
C VAL A 69 7.32 0.35 6.94
N LEU A 70 6.19 0.92 6.53
CA LEU A 70 5.73 2.22 7.02
C LEU A 70 4.91 2.00 8.29
N ASN A 71 5.42 2.47 9.42
CA ASN A 71 4.81 2.26 10.74
C ASN A 71 4.33 3.59 11.35
N PHE A 72 3.04 3.68 11.61
CA PHE A 72 2.41 4.80 12.31
C PHE A 72 2.40 4.50 13.82
N TRP A 73 3.03 5.36 14.60
CA TRP A 73 3.30 5.12 16.01
C TRP A 73 3.32 6.39 16.86
N ALA A 74 3.45 6.25 18.18
CA ALA A 74 3.66 7.36 19.09
C ALA A 74 4.42 6.91 20.33
N THR A 75 5.11 7.83 21.01
CA THR A 75 5.89 7.54 22.23
C THR A 75 5.01 7.11 23.40
N TRP A 76 3.80 7.65 23.48
CA TRP A 76 2.79 7.34 24.49
C TRP A 76 1.99 6.06 24.23
N CYS A 77 2.26 5.36 23.10
CA CYS A 77 1.53 4.15 22.70
C CYS A 77 2.28 2.89 23.20
N PRO A 78 1.84 2.18 24.24
CA PRO A 78 2.56 1.04 24.81
C PRO A 78 2.79 -0.11 23.84
N PRO A 79 1.81 -0.52 22.98
CA PRO A 79 2.09 -1.57 22.00
C PRO A 79 3.08 -1.12 20.91
N CYS A 80 3.11 0.18 20.52
CA CYS A 80 4.10 0.70 19.59
C CYS A 80 5.52 0.52 20.13
N ARG A 81 5.74 0.91 21.39
CA ARG A 81 7.03 0.77 22.06
C ARG A 81 7.50 -0.69 22.15
N LYS A 82 6.57 -1.63 22.17
CA LYS A 82 6.88 -3.06 22.27
C LYS A 82 7.43 -3.65 20.97
N GLU A 83 7.01 -3.16 19.80
CA GLU A 83 7.47 -3.69 18.50
C GLU A 83 8.76 -3.05 18.00
N ILE A 84 9.09 -1.81 18.42
CA ILE A 84 10.24 -1.04 17.95
C ILE A 84 11.57 -1.79 18.09
N PRO A 85 11.90 -2.49 19.20
CA PRO A 85 13.15 -3.25 19.31
C PRO A 85 13.31 -4.32 18.22
N GLU A 86 12.22 -4.98 17.82
CA GLU A 86 12.25 -5.95 16.73
C GLU A 86 12.47 -5.26 15.38
N PHE A 87 11.85 -4.10 15.14
CA PHE A 87 12.07 -3.31 13.93
C PHE A 87 13.51 -2.84 13.78
N ILE A 88 14.14 -2.39 14.89
CA ILE A 88 15.58 -2.03 14.91
C ILE A 88 16.45 -3.22 14.49
N ALA A 89 16.17 -4.41 15.03
CA ALA A 89 16.90 -5.61 14.68
C ALA A 89 16.70 -6.03 13.22
N LEU A 90 15.46 -5.94 12.73
CA LEU A 90 15.11 -6.26 11.35
C LEU A 90 15.70 -5.25 10.36
N GLN A 91 15.66 -3.94 10.66
CA GLN A 91 16.33 -2.91 9.86
C GLN A 91 17.81 -3.25 9.69
N LYS A 92 18.52 -3.48 10.81
CA LYS A 92 19.94 -3.80 10.78
C LYS A 92 20.25 -5.06 9.95
N LYS A 93 19.40 -6.09 10.06
CA LYS A 93 19.64 -7.39 9.37
C LYS A 93 19.32 -7.31 7.88
N TYR A 94 18.22 -6.67 7.50
CA TYR A 94 17.68 -6.74 6.14
C TYR A 94 17.84 -5.48 5.30
N ASP A 95 18.45 -4.40 5.84
CA ASP A 95 18.81 -3.21 5.07
C ASP A 95 19.64 -3.57 3.80
N PRO A 96 20.68 -4.43 3.87
CA PRO A 96 21.43 -4.82 2.69
C PRO A 96 20.61 -5.60 1.66
N ALA A 97 19.49 -6.20 2.09
CA ALA A 97 18.55 -6.91 1.22
C ALA A 97 17.44 -6.00 0.67
N GLY A 98 17.48 -4.70 1.01
CA GLY A 98 16.55 -3.69 0.54
C GLY A 98 15.23 -3.66 1.32
N LEU A 99 15.26 -3.91 2.64
CA LEU A 99 14.16 -3.63 3.56
C LEU A 99 14.42 -2.31 4.28
N GLN A 100 13.46 -1.40 4.22
CA GLN A 100 13.50 -0.11 4.90
C GLN A 100 12.31 0.05 5.83
N PHE A 101 12.57 0.32 7.10
CA PHE A 101 11.55 0.81 8.03
C PHE A 101 11.48 2.34 7.98
N ILE A 102 10.27 2.87 8.09
CA ILE A 102 10.00 4.31 8.19
C ILE A 102 8.96 4.49 9.28
N GLY A 103 9.32 5.18 10.36
CA GLY A 103 8.38 5.59 11.39
C GLY A 103 7.65 6.87 10.96
N VAL A 104 6.33 6.91 11.10
CA VAL A 104 5.52 8.12 11.03
C VAL A 104 5.00 8.38 12.44
N ALA A 105 5.63 9.31 13.13
CA ALA A 105 5.35 9.59 14.53
C ALA A 105 4.18 10.58 14.67
N ILE A 106 3.14 10.16 15.38
CA ILE A 106 1.96 10.97 15.72
C ILE A 106 2.20 11.55 17.11
N ASP A 107 3.20 12.39 17.20
CA ASP A 107 3.72 12.96 18.45
C ASP A 107 4.57 14.20 18.14
N ASP A 108 4.97 14.95 19.17
CA ASP A 108 5.86 16.09 19.01
C ASP A 108 7.32 15.67 18.76
N THR A 109 8.05 16.51 18.04
CA THR A 109 9.43 16.24 17.60
C THR A 109 10.38 15.95 18.78
N GLU A 110 10.25 16.69 19.89
CA GLU A 110 11.17 16.56 21.03
C GLU A 110 10.99 15.20 21.73
N ALA A 111 9.74 14.80 21.98
CA ALA A 111 9.42 13.49 22.56
C ALA A 111 9.89 12.34 21.68
N VAL A 112 9.68 12.45 20.35
CA VAL A 112 10.14 11.43 19.39
C VAL A 112 11.65 11.36 19.32
N SER A 113 12.34 12.50 19.26
CA SER A 113 13.81 12.57 19.22
C SER A 113 14.45 11.95 20.47
N GLN A 114 13.96 12.30 21.65
CA GLN A 114 14.44 11.71 22.89
C GLN A 114 14.22 10.19 22.91
N PHE A 115 13.01 9.75 22.57
CA PHE A 115 12.68 8.32 22.56
C PHE A 115 13.51 7.55 21.53
N ALA A 116 13.70 8.10 20.32
CA ALA A 116 14.49 7.48 19.25
C ALA A 116 15.96 7.30 19.68
N MET A 117 16.52 8.29 20.37
CA MET A 117 17.88 8.23 20.92
C MET A 117 17.99 7.18 22.04
N GLU A 118 17.05 7.16 22.99
CA GLU A 118 17.03 6.20 24.10
C GLU A 118 16.90 4.75 23.63
N MET A 119 16.08 4.51 22.62
CA MET A 119 15.84 3.19 22.05
C MET A 119 16.89 2.76 21.02
N GLY A 120 17.70 3.69 20.52
CA GLY A 120 18.65 3.45 19.44
C GLY A 120 17.98 3.13 18.12
N ILE A 121 16.88 3.84 17.79
CA ILE A 121 16.17 3.65 16.52
C ILE A 121 17.14 3.98 15.37
N ASN A 122 17.26 3.05 14.42
CA ASN A 122 18.25 3.08 13.34
C ASN A 122 17.60 3.24 11.96
N TYR A 123 16.40 3.79 11.91
CA TYR A 123 15.65 4.06 10.69
C TYR A 123 14.97 5.44 10.77
N PRO A 124 14.62 6.07 9.62
CA PRO A 124 13.99 7.39 9.59
C PRO A 124 12.69 7.46 10.39
N ASN A 125 12.54 8.52 11.18
CA ASN A 125 11.28 8.89 11.82
C ASN A 125 10.82 10.24 11.28
N LEU A 126 9.60 10.25 10.72
CA LEU A 126 8.98 11.41 10.13
C LEU A 126 7.91 11.93 11.10
N ILE A 127 7.88 13.23 11.30
CA ILE A 127 7.00 13.87 12.26
C ILE A 127 5.70 14.27 11.57
N ALA A 128 4.59 13.73 12.06
CA ALA A 128 3.27 13.96 11.46
C ALA A 128 2.26 14.58 12.44
N GLU A 129 2.59 14.67 13.73
CA GLU A 129 1.71 15.21 14.77
C GLU A 129 0.22 14.81 14.53
N SER A 130 -0.71 15.79 14.58
CA SER A 130 -2.13 15.51 14.36
C SER A 130 -2.48 15.10 12.93
N GLU A 131 -1.67 15.46 11.93
CA GLU A 131 -1.90 15.10 10.52
C GLU A 131 -1.66 13.61 10.26
N GLY A 132 -0.87 12.96 11.11
CA GLY A 132 -0.54 11.54 10.97
C GLY A 132 -1.76 10.61 11.01
N ILE A 133 -2.81 10.98 11.72
CA ILE A 133 -4.05 10.19 11.74
C ILE A 133 -4.74 10.23 10.36
N GLU A 134 -4.81 11.40 9.73
CA GLU A 134 -5.41 11.53 8.40
C GLU A 134 -4.55 10.84 7.34
N LEU A 135 -3.23 10.96 7.44
CA LEU A 135 -2.31 10.21 6.58
C LEU A 135 -2.50 8.69 6.75
N ALA A 136 -2.59 8.20 7.99
CA ALA A 136 -2.83 6.78 8.26
C ALA A 136 -4.17 6.29 7.66
N LYS A 137 -5.21 7.12 7.64
CA LYS A 137 -6.49 6.82 6.98
C LYS A 137 -6.35 6.63 5.48
N LEU A 138 -5.54 7.46 4.80
CA LEU A 138 -5.24 7.28 3.37
C LEU A 138 -4.57 5.93 3.10
N TYR A 139 -3.77 5.44 4.03
CA TYR A 139 -3.14 4.12 3.97
C TYR A 139 -4.04 2.97 4.42
N GLY A 140 -5.29 3.27 4.85
CA GLY A 140 -6.30 2.27 5.20
C GLY A 140 -6.56 2.06 6.69
N ASN A 141 -6.03 2.92 7.57
CA ASN A 141 -6.31 2.91 9.01
C ASN A 141 -7.61 3.68 9.33
N THR A 142 -8.72 3.12 8.96
CA THR A 142 -10.04 3.77 9.06
C THR A 142 -10.37 4.27 10.48
N TYR A 143 -9.88 3.60 11.51
CA TYR A 143 -10.18 3.89 12.91
C TYR A 143 -9.11 4.70 13.64
N GLY A 144 -7.99 5.03 12.99
CA GLY A 144 -6.87 5.76 13.62
C GLY A 144 -6.19 5.00 14.76
N ALA A 145 -6.27 3.67 14.78
CA ALA A 145 -5.66 2.84 15.81
C ALA A 145 -4.13 2.77 15.66
N LEU A 146 -3.40 2.74 16.79
CA LEU A 146 -1.95 2.59 16.83
C LEU A 146 -1.54 1.33 17.61
N PRO A 147 -0.43 0.67 17.23
CA PRO A 147 0.34 0.92 16.02
C PRO A 147 -0.43 0.50 14.76
N PHE A 148 -0.07 1.08 13.64
CA PHE A 148 -0.56 0.67 12.33
C PHE A 148 0.60 0.60 11.36
N SER A 149 0.74 -0.52 10.66
CA SER A 149 1.84 -0.73 9.72
C SER A 149 1.33 -1.08 8.33
N VAL A 150 2.05 -0.59 7.33
CA VAL A 150 1.81 -0.89 5.91
C VAL A 150 3.08 -1.44 5.31
N ILE A 151 2.99 -2.58 4.62
CA ILE A 151 4.09 -3.17 3.89
C ILE A 151 3.91 -2.83 2.41
N ILE A 152 4.94 -2.23 1.82
CA ILE A 152 4.96 -1.73 0.45
C ILE A 152 6.07 -2.46 -0.30
N ASN A 153 5.81 -2.89 -1.52
CA ASN A 153 6.81 -3.56 -2.35
C ASN A 153 7.66 -2.55 -3.13
N ARG A 154 8.65 -3.05 -3.87
CA ARG A 154 9.63 -2.25 -4.61
C ARG A 154 9.00 -1.38 -5.72
N GLU A 155 7.81 -1.76 -6.19
CA GLU A 155 7.02 -1.03 -7.19
C GLU A 155 6.05 0.00 -6.56
N GLY A 156 6.16 0.28 -5.25
CA GLY A 156 5.30 1.20 -4.53
C GLY A 156 3.87 0.68 -4.32
N LYS A 157 3.65 -0.64 -4.41
CA LYS A 157 2.34 -1.25 -4.18
C LYS A 157 2.19 -1.71 -2.73
N ILE A 158 1.03 -1.46 -2.14
CA ILE A 158 0.71 -1.91 -0.79
C ILE A 158 0.38 -3.41 -0.84
N ILE A 159 1.25 -4.24 -0.27
CA ILE A 159 1.13 -5.70 -0.22
C ILE A 159 0.65 -6.22 1.14
N GLY A 160 0.58 -5.36 2.15
CA GLY A 160 0.06 -5.73 3.45
C GLY A 160 -0.28 -4.55 4.34
N ARG A 161 -1.22 -4.76 5.26
CA ARG A 161 -1.59 -3.83 6.32
C ARG A 161 -1.73 -4.59 7.63
N GLN A 162 -1.40 -3.93 8.74
CA GLN A 162 -1.56 -4.48 10.09
C GLN A 162 -2.00 -3.39 11.04
N VAL A 163 -3.13 -3.58 11.69
CA VAL A 163 -3.53 -2.84 12.88
C VAL A 163 -3.05 -3.63 14.10
N GLY A 164 -2.43 -2.97 15.06
CA GLY A 164 -1.74 -3.60 16.18
C GLY A 164 -0.36 -4.13 15.79
N LEU A 165 0.24 -4.95 16.65
CA LEU A 165 1.61 -5.44 16.50
C LEU A 165 1.83 -6.14 15.15
N LEU A 166 2.90 -5.76 14.48
CA LEU A 166 3.35 -6.38 13.23
C LEU A 166 4.50 -7.36 13.56
N SER A 167 4.33 -8.64 13.20
CA SER A 167 5.35 -9.66 13.46
C SER A 167 6.37 -9.78 12.31
N LYS A 168 7.59 -10.19 12.66
CA LYS A 168 8.67 -10.54 11.75
C LYS A 168 8.21 -11.53 10.67
N GLU A 169 7.50 -12.59 11.06
CA GLU A 169 7.05 -13.64 10.14
C GLU A 169 6.13 -13.08 9.05
N LYS A 170 5.27 -12.11 9.42
CA LYS A 170 4.40 -11.45 8.43
C LYS A 170 5.22 -10.59 7.46
N ILE A 171 6.21 -9.85 7.96
CA ILE A 171 7.10 -9.04 7.12
C ILE A 171 7.83 -9.96 6.13
N LEU A 172 8.56 -10.97 6.62
CA LEU A 172 9.35 -11.87 5.78
C LEU A 172 8.50 -12.61 4.75
N ARG A 173 7.33 -13.09 5.13
CA ARG A 173 6.40 -13.75 4.22
C ARG A 173 5.96 -12.84 3.07
N LEU A 174 5.65 -11.56 3.35
CA LEU A 174 5.16 -10.63 2.33
C LEU A 174 6.29 -10.08 1.45
N THR A 175 7.48 -9.87 2.01
CA THR A 175 8.65 -9.39 1.27
C THR A 175 9.46 -10.51 0.62
N GLN A 176 9.18 -11.77 0.98
CA GLN A 176 9.93 -12.95 0.53
C GLN A 176 11.43 -12.91 0.88
N LEU A 177 11.81 -12.10 1.88
CA LEU A 177 13.17 -12.07 2.39
C LEU A 177 13.46 -13.35 3.19
N GLN A 178 14.63 -13.94 2.98
CA GLN A 178 15.03 -15.18 3.64
C GLN A 178 15.55 -14.89 5.06
N ASP A 179 15.20 -15.73 5.99
CA ASP A 179 15.73 -15.70 7.36
C ASP A 179 16.88 -16.72 7.43
N ASP A 180 18.07 -16.25 7.00
CA ASP A 180 19.32 -17.04 7.09
C ASP A 180 19.86 -17.12 8.51
#